data_02d4ef3331f4462e258c1dfefb765032
#
_entry.id   02d4ef3331f4462e258c1dfefb765032
#
_cell.length_a   1.000
_cell.length_b   1.000
_cell.length_c   1.000
_cell.angle_alpha   90.00
_cell.angle_beta   90.00
_cell.angle_gamma   90.00
#
_symmetry.space_group_name_H-M   'P 1'
#
loop_
_entity.id
_entity.type
_entity.pdbx_description
1 polymer ?
#
loop_
_entity_poly.entity_id
_entity_poly.type
_entity_poly.pdbx_seq_one_letter_code
_entity_poly.pdbx_strand_id
1 'polypeptide(L)'
;MKENQIIIGLWGLTFNSGNMGCNALSHSFLDIINRIAKKNTIVYVFFQGTNFDTTLLNSEHVTVFSSAYNPRSLKSIKGLIDRIKKCNICFDFTAGDSFSDIYGLKGFLKTSLFKILSISHCDKFVLGPQKYRPFV
;
A
#
# COMPACT_ATOMS: atom_id res chain seq x y z
N MET A 1 13.79 18.63 -18.46
CA MET A 1 13.24 18.72 -17.09
C MET A 1 12.42 17.48 -16.85
N LYS A 2 12.83 16.67 -15.90
CA LYS A 2 11.92 15.63 -15.40
C LYS A 2 10.76 16.35 -14.70
N GLU A 3 9.56 16.22 -15.25
CA GLU A 3 8.36 16.61 -14.50
C GLU A 3 8.44 15.94 -13.13
N ASN A 4 8.17 16.70 -12.08
CA ASN A 4 8.17 16.17 -10.72
C ASN A 4 7.03 15.17 -10.59
N GLN A 5 7.31 13.93 -10.93
CA GLN A 5 6.40 12.81 -10.77
C GLN A 5 6.36 12.43 -9.29
N ILE A 6 5.16 12.31 -8.75
CA ILE A 6 4.95 11.84 -7.38
C ILE A 6 4.64 10.35 -7.43
N ILE A 7 5.35 9.57 -6.64
CA ILE A 7 5.13 8.12 -6.53
C ILE A 7 4.68 7.80 -5.10
N ILE A 8 3.52 7.18 -5.00
CA ILE A 8 2.88 6.82 -3.74
C ILE A 8 2.83 5.30 -3.62
N GLY A 9 3.25 4.77 -2.49
CA GLY A 9 3.09 3.37 -2.14
C GLY A 9 1.91 3.18 -1.19
N LEU A 10 1.05 2.20 -1.44
CA LEU A 10 -0.11 1.88 -0.61
C LEU A 10 -0.04 0.45 -0.12
N TRP A 11 -0.21 0.28 1.17
CA TRP A 11 -0.33 -1.00 1.85
C TRP A 11 -1.72 -1.15 2.47
N GLY A 12 -2.24 -2.37 2.43
CA GLY A 12 -3.47 -2.70 3.15
C GLY A 12 -4.77 -2.24 2.49
N LEU A 13 -4.70 -1.67 1.30
CA LEU A 13 -5.88 -1.31 0.52
C LEU A 13 -6.24 -2.43 -0.46
N THR A 14 -7.50 -2.78 -0.49
CA THR A 14 -8.05 -3.78 -1.40
C THR A 14 -9.16 -3.18 -2.23
N PHE A 15 -9.22 -3.56 -3.50
CA PHE A 15 -10.21 -3.05 -4.46
C PHE A 15 -11.21 -4.10 -4.91
N ASN A 16 -10.94 -5.35 -4.61
CA ASN A 16 -11.75 -6.49 -5.03
C ASN A 16 -11.83 -7.56 -3.93
N SER A 17 -12.06 -7.13 -2.71
CA SER A 17 -12.24 -8.06 -1.59
C SER A 17 -13.73 -8.27 -1.31
N GLY A 18 -14.05 -9.35 -0.60
CA GLY A 18 -15.39 -9.57 -0.07
C GLY A 18 -15.79 -8.60 1.05
N ASN A 19 -14.85 -7.78 1.53
CA ASN A 19 -15.11 -6.78 2.55
C ASN A 19 -15.42 -5.43 1.90
N MET A 20 -16.69 -5.06 1.90
CA MET A 20 -17.16 -3.80 1.29
C MET A 20 -16.59 -2.56 1.97
N GLY A 21 -16.35 -2.61 3.28
CA GLY A 21 -15.75 -1.50 4.02
C GLY A 21 -14.31 -1.22 3.59
N CYS A 22 -13.51 -2.26 3.39
CA CYS A 22 -12.15 -2.11 2.87
C CYS A 22 -12.14 -1.56 1.45
N ASN A 23 -13.04 -2.05 0.58
CA ASN A 23 -13.15 -1.54 -0.78
C ASN A 23 -13.56 -0.06 -0.81
N ALA A 24 -14.54 0.33 0.03
CA ALA A 24 -14.98 1.71 0.14
C ALA A 24 -13.85 2.64 0.59
N LEU A 25 -13.05 2.22 1.57
CA LEU A 25 -11.89 2.98 2.04
C LEU A 25 -10.86 3.16 0.93
N SER A 26 -10.60 2.10 0.17
CA SER A 26 -9.65 2.13 -0.95
C SER A 26 -10.07 3.11 -2.05
N HIS A 27 -11.33 3.06 -2.44
CA HIS A 27 -11.89 3.98 -3.44
C HIS A 27 -11.92 5.43 -2.94
N SER A 28 -12.27 5.65 -1.67
CA SER A 28 -12.26 6.98 -1.06
C SER A 28 -10.86 7.58 -1.04
N PHE A 29 -9.85 6.77 -0.74
CA PHE A 29 -8.46 7.23 -0.76
C PHE A 29 -8.01 7.63 -2.16
N LEU A 30 -8.31 6.82 -3.18
CA LEU A 30 -8.02 7.17 -4.57
C LEU A 30 -8.75 8.43 -5.02
N ASP A 31 -10.00 8.61 -4.60
CA ASP A 31 -10.76 9.82 -4.92
C ASP A 31 -10.11 11.08 -4.33
N ILE A 32 -9.62 10.99 -3.09
CA ILE A 32 -8.88 12.08 -2.47
C ILE A 32 -7.60 12.39 -3.27
N ILE A 33 -6.83 11.38 -3.64
CA ILE A 33 -5.62 11.57 -4.44
C ILE A 33 -5.97 12.21 -5.78
N ASN A 34 -7.01 11.75 -6.45
CA ASN A 34 -7.46 12.32 -7.73
C ASN A 34 -7.81 13.81 -7.63
N ARG A 35 -8.42 14.20 -6.52
CA ARG A 35 -8.81 15.62 -6.30
C ARG A 35 -7.61 16.53 -6.05
N ILE A 36 -6.57 16.03 -5.40
CA ILE A 36 -5.40 16.85 -5.04
C ILE A 36 -4.24 16.72 -6.02
N ALA A 37 -4.24 15.71 -6.86
CA ALA A 37 -3.16 15.48 -7.83
C ALA A 37 -3.19 16.55 -8.93
N LYS A 38 -2.17 17.38 -8.97
CA LYS A 38 -1.99 18.43 -9.99
C LYS A 38 -1.06 18.01 -11.13
N LYS A 39 -0.36 16.90 -10.97
CA LYS A 39 0.65 16.37 -11.90
C LYS A 39 0.57 14.86 -11.94
N ASN A 40 1.31 14.27 -12.85
CA ASN A 40 1.40 12.82 -12.99
C ASN A 40 1.78 12.15 -11.67
N THR A 41 0.84 11.42 -11.12
CA THR A 41 0.99 10.68 -9.86
C THR A 41 0.90 9.20 -10.16
N ILE A 42 1.88 8.44 -9.72
CA ILE A 42 1.87 6.99 -9.78
C ILE A 42 1.54 6.44 -8.40
N VAL A 43 0.63 5.49 -8.36
CA VAL A 43 0.24 4.80 -7.13
C VAL A 43 0.56 3.31 -7.29
N TYR A 44 1.46 2.81 -6.45
CA TYR A 44 1.71 1.38 -6.34
C TYR A 44 0.86 0.79 -5.22
N VAL A 45 0.06 -0.20 -5.53
CA VAL A 45 -0.69 -0.97 -4.54
C VAL A 45 0.10 -2.24 -4.23
N PHE A 46 0.70 -2.30 -3.05
CA PHE A 46 1.52 -3.42 -2.60
C PHE A 46 0.66 -4.46 -1.87
N PHE A 47 0.80 -5.71 -2.24
CA PHE A 47 0.09 -6.81 -1.59
C PHE A 47 0.74 -8.15 -1.90
N GLN A 48 0.43 -9.12 -1.08
CA GLN A 48 0.85 -10.49 -1.29
C GLN A 48 -0.20 -11.20 -2.16
N GLY A 49 0.22 -11.74 -3.29
CA GLY A 49 -0.68 -12.45 -4.18
C GLY A 49 -0.31 -12.33 -5.64
N THR A 50 -1.30 -12.19 -6.49
CA THR A 50 -1.16 -12.04 -7.93
C THR A 50 -1.65 -10.67 -8.39
N ASN A 51 -0.99 -10.11 -9.39
CA ASN A 51 -1.38 -8.82 -9.95
C ASN A 51 -2.80 -8.88 -10.54
N PHE A 52 -3.50 -7.77 -10.42
CA PHE A 52 -4.84 -7.57 -10.98
C PHE A 52 -4.87 -6.38 -11.93
N ASP A 53 -5.91 -6.30 -12.76
CA ASP A 53 -6.09 -5.20 -13.69
C ASP A 53 -6.49 -3.92 -12.95
N THR A 54 -5.68 -2.88 -13.07
CA THR A 54 -5.88 -1.58 -12.46
C THR A 54 -6.39 -0.51 -13.43
N THR A 55 -6.72 -0.86 -14.65
CA THR A 55 -7.09 0.09 -15.72
C THR A 55 -8.27 0.97 -15.31
N LEU A 56 -9.27 0.40 -14.65
CA LEU A 56 -10.46 1.13 -14.19
C LEU A 56 -10.18 2.09 -13.02
N LEU A 57 -9.02 1.97 -12.37
CA LEU A 57 -8.62 2.82 -11.26
C LEU A 57 -7.85 4.06 -11.72
N ASN A 58 -7.44 4.08 -12.97
CA ASN A 58 -6.68 5.20 -13.54
C ASN A 58 -7.58 6.41 -13.78
N SER A 59 -6.99 7.59 -13.63
CA SER A 59 -7.61 8.87 -13.95
C SER A 59 -6.65 9.73 -14.77
N GLU A 60 -7.05 10.94 -15.11
CA GLU A 60 -6.26 11.87 -15.93
C GLU A 60 -4.83 12.09 -15.37
N HIS A 61 -4.70 12.23 -14.04
CA HIS A 61 -3.43 12.53 -13.40
C HIS A 61 -2.87 11.40 -12.54
N VAL A 62 -3.63 10.33 -12.38
CA VAL A 62 -3.24 9.21 -11.49
C VAL A 62 -3.23 7.90 -12.26
N THR A 63 -2.09 7.23 -12.24
CA THR A 63 -1.93 5.88 -12.77
C THR A 63 -1.70 4.91 -11.63
N VAL A 64 -2.51 3.89 -11.54
CA VAL A 64 -2.45 2.88 -10.49
C VAL A 64 -1.82 1.61 -11.03
N PHE A 65 -0.80 1.12 -10.34
CA PHE A 65 -0.16 -0.16 -10.64
C PHE A 65 -0.36 -1.14 -9.50
N SER A 66 -0.74 -2.33 -9.85
CA SER A 66 -0.72 -3.48 -8.96
C SER A 66 0.71 -3.97 -8.78
N SER A 67 1.16 -4.13 -7.56
CA SER A 67 2.51 -4.58 -7.23
C SER A 67 2.45 -5.73 -6.25
N ALA A 68 2.11 -6.91 -6.77
CA ALA A 68 2.12 -8.14 -6.00
C ALA A 68 3.56 -8.62 -5.76
N TYR A 69 3.79 -9.22 -4.59
CA TYR A 69 5.05 -9.84 -4.26
C TYR A 69 4.83 -11.21 -3.62
N ASN A 70 5.86 -12.04 -3.70
CA ASN A 70 5.88 -13.35 -3.07
C ASN A 70 6.95 -13.35 -1.96
N PRO A 71 6.56 -13.51 -0.68
CA PRO A 71 7.51 -13.47 0.43
C PRO A 71 8.50 -14.64 0.44
N ARG A 72 8.21 -15.69 -0.33
CA ARG A 72 9.10 -16.87 -0.46
C ARG A 72 10.16 -16.70 -1.54
N SER A 73 10.08 -15.67 -2.35
CA SER A 73 11.03 -15.40 -3.44
C SER A 73 11.90 -14.20 -3.10
N LEU A 74 13.20 -14.41 -2.96
CA LEU A 74 14.17 -13.34 -2.72
C LEU A 74 14.18 -12.32 -3.87
N LYS A 75 14.02 -12.78 -5.11
CA LYS A 75 13.92 -11.93 -6.28
C LYS A 75 12.68 -11.01 -6.21
N SER A 76 11.55 -11.55 -5.77
CA SER A 76 10.32 -10.80 -5.59
C SER A 76 10.44 -9.73 -4.50
N ILE A 77 11.05 -10.08 -3.37
CA ILE A 77 11.30 -9.14 -2.26
C ILE A 77 12.27 -8.03 -2.69
N LYS A 78 13.32 -8.37 -3.44
CA LYS A 78 14.23 -7.35 -3.97
C LYS A 78 13.51 -6.38 -4.90
N GLY A 79 12.65 -6.87 -5.79
CA GLY A 79 11.84 -6.03 -6.65
C GLY A 79 10.87 -5.13 -5.87
N LEU A 80 10.30 -5.65 -4.78
CA LEU A 80 9.46 -4.88 -3.86
C LEU A 80 10.24 -3.74 -3.20
N ILE A 81 11.42 -4.03 -2.68
CA ILE A 81 12.30 -3.01 -2.07
C ILE A 81 12.67 -1.94 -3.07
N ASP A 82 13.01 -2.31 -4.30
CA ASP A 82 13.35 -1.36 -5.37
C ASP A 82 12.16 -0.41 -5.68
N ARG A 83 10.94 -0.92 -5.67
CA ARG A 83 9.73 -0.10 -5.85
C ARG A 83 9.46 0.81 -4.66
N ILE A 84 9.64 0.32 -3.44
CA ILE A 84 9.50 1.14 -2.23
C ILE A 84 10.49 2.29 -2.24
N LYS A 85 11.72 2.07 -2.66
CA LYS A 85 12.75 3.12 -2.78
C LYS A 85 12.37 4.21 -3.77
N LYS A 86 11.58 3.89 -4.79
CA LYS A 86 11.09 4.88 -5.76
C LYS A 86 9.95 5.73 -5.23
N CYS A 87 9.27 5.29 -4.18
CA CYS A 87 8.15 6.01 -3.61
C CYS A 87 8.62 7.24 -2.85
N ASN A 88 7.93 8.36 -3.08
CA ASN A 88 8.14 9.59 -2.30
C ASN A 88 7.48 9.47 -0.93
N ILE A 89 6.36 8.76 -0.85
CA ILE A 89 5.60 8.55 0.37
C ILE A 89 4.92 7.18 0.32
N CYS A 90 4.90 6.49 1.45
CA CYS A 90 4.16 5.24 1.62
C CYS A 90 3.10 5.40 2.69
N PHE A 91 1.90 4.92 2.39
CA PHE A 91 0.78 4.86 3.34
C PHE A 91 0.49 3.41 3.71
N ASP A 92 0.25 3.16 4.96
CA ASP A 92 -0.15 1.84 5.46
C ASP A 92 -1.56 1.91 6.06
N PHE A 93 -2.50 1.30 5.37
CA PHE A 93 -3.88 1.12 5.80
C PHE A 93 -4.18 -0.32 6.21
N THR A 94 -3.15 -1.10 6.50
CA THR A 94 -3.34 -2.47 6.97
C THR A 94 -4.35 -2.47 8.10
N ALA A 95 -5.41 -3.27 7.94
CA ALA A 95 -6.57 -3.26 8.83
C ALA A 95 -6.17 -3.27 10.31
N GLY A 96 -6.82 -2.42 11.10
CA GLY A 96 -6.43 -2.15 12.48
C GLY A 96 -6.37 -3.38 13.38
N ASP A 97 -7.09 -4.44 13.03
CA ASP A 97 -7.04 -5.72 13.72
C ASP A 97 -5.74 -6.52 13.45
N SER A 98 -4.96 -6.13 12.46
CA SER A 98 -3.73 -6.85 12.12
C SER A 98 -2.55 -6.53 13.04
N PHE A 99 -2.69 -5.57 13.95
CA PHE A 99 -1.73 -5.28 15.01
C PHE A 99 -1.98 -6.06 16.28
N SER A 100 -3.02 -6.88 16.31
CA SER A 100 -3.28 -7.74 17.46
C SER A 100 -2.67 -9.13 17.22
N ASP A 101 -2.26 -9.75 18.29
CA ASP A 101 -1.81 -11.14 18.31
C ASP A 101 -2.93 -12.16 18.02
N ILE A 102 -4.14 -11.69 17.77
CA ILE A 102 -5.32 -12.51 17.41
C ILE A 102 -5.01 -13.45 16.23
N TYR A 103 -4.18 -13.02 15.29
CA TYR A 103 -3.80 -13.83 14.12
C TYR A 103 -2.49 -14.61 14.32
N GLY A 104 -1.95 -14.60 15.53
CA GLY A 104 -0.72 -15.29 15.90
C GLY A 104 0.55 -14.56 15.49
N LEU A 105 1.69 -15.08 15.96
CA LEU A 105 3.02 -14.49 15.76
C LEU A 105 3.38 -14.36 14.27
N LYS A 106 3.00 -15.34 13.44
CA LYS A 106 3.30 -15.30 11.99
C LYS A 106 2.60 -14.13 11.28
N GLY A 107 1.33 -13.86 11.62
CA GLY A 107 0.60 -12.71 11.07
C GLY A 107 1.20 -11.39 11.50
N PHE A 108 1.58 -11.27 12.77
CA PHE A 108 2.26 -10.11 13.31
C PHE A 108 3.60 -9.84 12.62
N LEU A 109 4.42 -10.88 12.43
CA LEU A 109 5.71 -10.75 11.74
C LEU A 109 5.55 -10.34 10.28
N LYS A 110 4.57 -10.86 9.57
CA LYS A 110 4.29 -10.47 8.17
C LYS A 110 3.93 -9.00 8.05
N THR A 111 3.01 -8.52 8.87
CA THR A 111 2.59 -7.12 8.85
C THR A 111 3.71 -6.18 9.30
N SER A 112 4.50 -6.59 10.29
CA SER A 112 5.64 -5.81 10.77
C SER A 112 6.75 -5.71 9.73
N LEU A 113 7.00 -6.76 8.95
CA LEU A 113 8.03 -6.76 7.91
C LEU A 113 7.80 -5.64 6.89
N PHE A 114 6.57 -5.44 6.43
CA PHE A 114 6.25 -4.40 5.45
C PHE A 114 6.43 -3.00 6.01
N LYS A 115 6.04 -2.80 7.25
CA LYS A 115 6.25 -1.54 7.94
C LYS A 115 7.74 -1.22 8.06
N ILE A 116 8.53 -2.19 8.47
CA ILE A 116 9.99 -2.05 8.58
C ILE A 116 10.62 -1.75 7.22
N LEU A 117 10.25 -2.46 6.17
CA LEU A 117 10.76 -2.22 4.82
C LEU A 117 10.40 -0.82 4.33
N SER A 118 9.17 -0.38 4.55
CA SER A 118 8.71 0.94 4.12
C SER A 118 9.40 2.06 4.89
N ILE A 119 9.53 1.92 6.21
CA ILE A 119 10.23 2.90 7.05
C ILE A 119 11.70 2.97 6.68
N SER A 120 12.34 1.83 6.38
CA SER A 120 13.77 1.77 6.08
C SER A 120 14.12 2.30 4.69
N HIS A 121 13.22 2.23 3.73
CA HIS A 121 13.52 2.50 2.32
C HIS A 121 12.73 3.65 1.70
N CYS A 122 11.71 4.16 2.37
CA CYS A 122 10.94 5.31 1.91
C CYS A 122 11.14 6.50 2.83
N ASP A 123 11.31 7.70 2.25
CA ASP A 123 11.58 8.92 3.02
C ASP A 123 10.43 9.32 3.93
N LYS A 124 9.20 9.07 3.50
CA LYS A 124 7.99 9.41 4.25
C LYS A 124 7.08 8.19 4.37
N PHE A 125 6.75 7.86 5.59
CA PHE A 125 5.85 6.76 5.91
C PHE A 125 4.72 7.27 6.81
N VAL A 126 3.47 7.01 6.40
CA VAL A 126 2.27 7.43 7.11
C VAL A 126 1.43 6.22 7.47
N LEU A 127 1.16 6.06 8.76
CA LEU A 127 0.18 5.09 9.23
C LEU A 127 -1.22 5.68 9.03
N GLY A 128 -2.05 4.97 8.28
CA GLY A 128 -3.46 5.31 8.12
C GLY A 128 -4.26 5.06 9.39
N PRO A 129 -5.53 5.44 9.42
CA PRO A 129 -6.38 5.24 10.58
C PRO A 129 -6.49 3.75 10.89
N GLN A 130 -6.04 3.37 12.09
CA GLN A 130 -6.08 2.01 12.60
C GLN A 130 -6.83 2.01 13.93
N LYS A 131 -7.68 1.00 14.13
CA LYS A 131 -8.27 0.78 15.44
C LYS A 131 -7.23 0.14 16.34
N TYR A 132 -6.77 0.89 17.31
CA TYR A 132 -6.02 0.32 18.42
C TYR A 132 -7.02 -0.30 19.39
N ARG A 133 -7.03 -1.61 19.48
CA ARG A 133 -7.62 -2.26 20.66
C ARG A 133 -6.51 -2.40 21.69
N PRO A 134 -6.67 -1.82 22.89
CA PRO A 134 -5.70 -2.08 23.94
C PRO A 134 -5.60 -3.58 24.16
N PHE A 135 -4.41 -4.08 24.29
CA PHE A 135 -4.15 -5.45 24.71
C PHE A 135 -4.77 -5.64 26.10
N VAL A 136 -5.79 -6.45 26.18
CA VAL A 136 -6.37 -6.86 27.45
C VAL A 136 -5.91 -8.27 27.74
#